data_d82610fa4377152d1da672eac5ebc52a
#
_entry.id   d82610fa4377152d1da672eac5ebc52a
#
_cell.length_a   1.000
_cell.length_b   1.000
_cell.length_c   1.000
_cell.angle_alpha   90.00
_cell.angle_beta   90.00
_cell.angle_gamma   90.00
#
_symmetry.space_group_name_H-M   'P 1'
#
loop_
_entity.id
_entity.type
_entity.pdbx_description
1 polymer ?
#
loop_
_entity_poly.entity_id
_entity_poly.type
_entity_poly.pdbx_seq_one_letter_code
_entity_poly.pdbx_strand_id
1 'polypeptide(L)'
;MARVKPSPTGAVLALATRLRAEGRDIISLGTGEPDFDTPDAIKAAGIAAIESGATKYTPIDGTAELKAAIARKLQRDNHLKYEPGQILVTSGAKQALYNLCVALLG
;
A
#
# COMPACT_ATOMS: atom_id res chain seq x y z
N MET A 1 3.68 -15.17 22.45
CA MET A 1 4.23 -14.30 21.40
C MET A 1 5.53 -14.80 20.73
N ALA A 2 6.07 -15.95 21.09
CA ALA A 2 7.32 -16.50 20.52
C ALA A 2 7.18 -17.09 19.07
N ARG A 3 5.96 -17.14 18.51
CA ARG A 3 5.71 -17.77 17.19
C ARG A 3 5.97 -16.84 16.00
N VAL A 4 6.01 -15.52 16.21
CA VAL A 4 6.26 -14.54 15.16
C VAL A 4 7.65 -13.94 15.37
N LYS A 5 8.55 -14.21 14.43
CA LYS A 5 9.90 -13.62 14.45
C LYS A 5 9.86 -12.23 13.81
N PRO A 6 10.66 -11.26 14.31
CA PRO A 6 10.83 -9.96 13.64
C PRO A 6 11.29 -10.13 12.20
N SER A 7 10.86 -9.22 11.33
CA SER A 7 11.30 -9.22 9.93
C SER A 7 12.80 -8.89 9.84
N PRO A 8 13.63 -9.71 9.16
CA PRO A 8 15.04 -9.38 8.92
C PRO A 8 15.23 -8.04 8.22
N THR A 9 14.34 -7.70 7.28
CA THR A 9 14.34 -6.40 6.57
C THR A 9 14.17 -5.22 7.53
N GLY A 10 13.27 -5.35 8.52
CA GLY A 10 13.08 -4.35 9.55
C GLY A 10 14.32 -4.12 10.41
N ALA A 11 15.06 -5.20 10.74
CA ALA A 11 16.30 -5.09 11.51
C ALA A 11 17.40 -4.37 10.71
N VAL A 12 17.53 -4.66 9.41
CA VAL A 12 18.50 -3.98 8.52
C VAL A 12 18.17 -2.50 8.40
N LEU A 13 16.91 -2.14 8.22
CA LEU A 13 16.47 -0.75 8.14
C LEU A 13 16.76 0.01 9.45
N ALA A 14 16.44 -0.57 10.60
CA ALA A 14 16.72 0.02 11.90
C ALA A 14 18.23 0.24 12.12
N LEU A 15 19.05 -0.72 11.71
CA LEU A 15 20.51 -0.58 11.77
C LEU A 15 21.01 0.57 10.89
N ALA A 16 20.55 0.65 9.64
CA ALA A 16 20.93 1.73 8.71
C ALA A 16 20.53 3.11 9.26
N THR A 17 19.33 3.23 9.80
CA THR A 17 18.83 4.48 10.42
C THR A 17 19.70 4.90 11.60
N ARG A 18 20.05 3.96 12.48
CA ARG A 18 20.94 4.25 13.63
C ARG A 18 22.31 4.72 13.18
N LEU A 19 22.93 4.02 12.23
CA LEU A 19 24.28 4.37 11.75
C LEU A 19 24.28 5.75 11.06
N ARG A 20 23.23 6.13 10.33
CA ARG A 20 23.09 7.48 9.79
C ARG A 20 22.99 8.53 10.89
N ALA A 21 22.21 8.27 11.94
CA ALA A 21 22.11 9.16 13.09
C ALA A 21 23.44 9.34 13.84
N GLU A 22 24.32 8.34 13.78
CA GLU A 22 25.71 8.39 14.28
C GLU A 22 26.67 9.14 13.33
N GLY A 23 26.17 9.73 12.23
CA GLY A 23 26.97 10.50 11.26
C GLY A 23 27.69 9.65 10.21
N ARG A 24 27.39 8.35 10.12
CA ARG A 24 27.99 7.49 9.10
C ARG A 24 27.32 7.69 7.74
N ASP A 25 28.13 7.75 6.69
CA ASP A 25 27.64 7.71 5.31
C ASP A 25 27.23 6.28 4.94
N ILE A 26 25.91 6.03 4.93
CA ILE A 26 25.32 4.72 4.67
C ILE A 26 24.48 4.76 3.40
N ILE A 27 24.90 4.01 2.41
CA ILE A 27 24.09 3.66 1.23
C ILE A 27 23.24 2.44 1.59
N SER A 28 21.92 2.61 1.69
CA SER A 28 21.00 1.53 2.05
C SER A 28 20.42 0.88 0.81
N LEU A 29 20.64 -0.42 0.66
CA LEU A 29 20.00 -1.28 -0.34
C LEU A 29 19.03 -2.27 0.32
N GLY A 30 18.61 -2.00 1.56
CA GLY A 30 17.82 -2.93 2.38
C GLY A 30 16.33 -2.95 2.07
N THR A 31 15.79 -1.92 1.44
CA THR A 31 14.38 -1.82 1.01
C THR A 31 14.30 -1.31 -0.40
N GLY A 32 13.43 -1.92 -1.21
CA GLY A 32 13.13 -1.43 -2.55
C GLY A 32 11.92 -0.48 -2.49
N GLU A 33 12.16 0.79 -2.74
CA GLU A 33 11.12 1.81 -2.91
C GLU A 33 11.51 2.74 -4.07
N PRO A 34 10.52 3.32 -4.78
CA PRO A 34 10.80 4.35 -5.77
C PRO A 34 11.53 5.54 -5.12
N ASP A 35 12.58 6.05 -5.77
CA ASP A 35 13.32 7.24 -5.33
C ASP A 35 12.62 8.54 -5.73
N PHE A 36 11.67 8.46 -6.68
CA PHE A 36 10.80 9.57 -7.04
C PHE A 36 9.68 9.73 -6.02
N ASP A 37 9.37 10.98 -5.71
CA ASP A 37 8.23 11.32 -4.86
C ASP A 37 6.90 11.00 -5.56
N THR A 38 5.83 10.93 -4.78
CA THR A 38 4.46 10.80 -5.31
C THR A 38 4.15 11.94 -6.27
N PRO A 39 3.59 11.67 -7.46
CA PRO A 39 3.24 12.71 -8.43
C PRO A 39 2.34 13.81 -7.83
N ASP A 40 2.60 15.07 -8.19
CA ASP A 40 1.94 16.23 -7.58
C ASP A 40 0.41 16.19 -7.70
N ALA A 41 -0.13 15.70 -8.81
CA ALA A 41 -1.57 15.56 -8.99
C ALA A 41 -2.18 14.56 -7.97
N ILE A 42 -1.46 13.52 -7.59
CA ILE A 42 -1.91 12.54 -6.60
C ILE A 42 -1.82 13.14 -5.20
N LYS A 43 -0.73 13.87 -4.88
CA LYS A 43 -0.60 14.59 -3.61
C LYS A 43 -1.73 15.61 -3.45
N ALA A 44 -1.99 16.41 -4.48
CA ALA A 44 -3.05 17.40 -4.46
C ALA A 44 -4.45 16.78 -4.25
N ALA A 45 -4.74 15.64 -4.90
CA ALA A 45 -5.99 14.93 -4.70
C ALA A 45 -6.14 14.40 -3.25
N GLY A 46 -5.04 13.91 -2.65
CA GLY A 46 -5.03 13.48 -1.26
C GLY A 46 -5.29 14.63 -0.28
N ILE A 47 -4.66 15.79 -0.50
CA ILE A 47 -4.87 16.99 0.30
C ILE A 47 -6.34 17.44 0.19
N ALA A 48 -6.87 17.55 -1.02
CA ALA A 48 -8.26 17.94 -1.25
C ALA A 48 -9.26 16.97 -0.60
N ALA A 49 -8.97 15.68 -0.59
CA ALA A 49 -9.80 14.69 0.09
C ALA A 49 -9.82 14.92 1.61
N ILE A 50 -8.68 15.23 2.23
CA ILE A 50 -8.62 15.57 3.66
C ILE A 50 -9.39 16.85 3.95
N GLU A 51 -9.18 17.91 3.18
CA GLU A 51 -9.84 19.22 3.33
C GLU A 51 -11.37 19.13 3.16
N SER A 52 -11.83 18.26 2.27
CA SER A 52 -13.27 17.99 2.07
C SER A 52 -13.90 17.13 3.16
N GLY A 53 -13.13 16.66 4.15
CA GLY A 53 -13.61 15.83 5.24
C GLY A 53 -13.80 14.35 4.88
N ALA A 54 -13.17 13.85 3.81
CA ALA A 54 -13.15 12.42 3.46
C ALA A 54 -12.31 11.60 4.46
N THR A 55 -12.63 11.72 5.74
CA THR A 55 -11.88 11.14 6.88
C THR A 55 -12.74 10.25 7.76
N LYS A 56 -13.87 9.80 7.25
CA LYS A 56 -14.81 8.93 7.97
C LYS A 56 -14.67 7.47 7.50
N TYR A 57 -15.36 6.57 8.18
CA TYR A 57 -15.42 5.17 7.77
C TYR A 57 -15.94 5.02 6.33
N THR A 58 -15.33 4.11 5.61
CA THR A 58 -15.72 3.71 4.25
C THR A 58 -16.26 2.27 4.27
N PRO A 59 -16.91 1.80 3.20
CA PRO A 59 -17.16 0.37 3.02
C PRO A 59 -15.86 -0.45 3.17
N ILE A 60 -15.98 -1.66 3.75
CA ILE A 60 -14.83 -2.53 4.06
C ILE A 60 -14.03 -2.91 2.81
N ASP A 61 -14.72 -3.03 1.68
CA ASP A 61 -14.15 -3.42 0.38
C ASP A 61 -13.72 -2.24 -0.49
N GLY A 62 -13.78 -1.02 0.05
CA GLY A 62 -13.41 0.23 -0.64
C GLY A 62 -14.62 1.04 -1.11
N THR A 63 -14.39 2.32 -1.42
CA THR A 63 -15.45 3.19 -1.90
C THR A 63 -15.91 2.80 -3.31
N ALA A 64 -17.16 3.08 -3.66
CA ALA A 64 -17.73 2.77 -4.96
C ALA A 64 -16.95 3.46 -6.10
N GLU A 65 -16.56 4.72 -5.87
CA GLU A 65 -15.79 5.53 -6.81
C GLU A 65 -14.42 4.92 -7.10
N LEU A 66 -13.71 4.46 -6.06
CA LEU A 66 -12.40 3.84 -6.20
C LEU A 66 -12.51 2.51 -6.96
N LYS A 67 -13.46 1.65 -6.58
CA LYS A 67 -13.69 0.38 -7.26
C LYS A 67 -14.05 0.57 -8.74
N ALA A 68 -14.89 1.54 -9.05
CA ALA A 68 -15.22 1.90 -10.44
C ALA A 68 -13.99 2.42 -11.20
N ALA A 69 -13.12 3.22 -10.55
CA ALA A 69 -11.88 3.69 -11.15
C ALA A 69 -10.89 2.54 -11.43
N ILE A 70 -10.78 1.58 -10.50
CA ILE A 70 -9.97 0.37 -10.68
C ILE A 70 -10.49 -0.48 -11.84
N ALA A 71 -11.81 -0.71 -11.93
CA ALA A 71 -12.41 -1.47 -13.04
C ALA A 71 -12.11 -0.81 -14.39
N ARG A 72 -12.26 0.52 -14.50
CA ARG A 72 -11.90 1.26 -15.72
C ARG A 72 -10.41 1.16 -16.07
N LYS A 73 -9.53 1.25 -15.07
CA LYS A 73 -8.07 1.09 -15.24
C LYS A 73 -7.72 -0.30 -15.76
N LEU A 74 -8.29 -1.35 -15.17
CA LEU A 74 -8.06 -2.74 -15.59
C LEU A 74 -8.53 -2.97 -17.02
N GLN A 75 -9.68 -2.42 -17.40
CA GLN A 75 -10.18 -2.52 -18.77
C GLN A 75 -9.29 -1.77 -19.76
N ARG A 76 -8.87 -0.54 -19.45
CA ARG A 76 -8.08 0.31 -20.34
C ARG A 76 -6.66 -0.21 -20.55
N ASP A 77 -5.97 -0.57 -19.46
CA ASP A 77 -4.53 -0.83 -19.47
C ASP A 77 -4.17 -2.32 -19.54
N ASN A 78 -5.06 -3.17 -19.03
CA ASN A 78 -4.81 -4.61 -18.93
C ASN A 78 -5.76 -5.46 -19.79
N HIS A 79 -6.77 -4.84 -20.43
CA HIS A 79 -7.82 -5.50 -21.20
C HIS A 79 -8.62 -6.54 -20.39
N LEU A 80 -8.72 -6.32 -19.07
CA LEU A 80 -9.46 -7.17 -18.14
C LEU A 80 -10.76 -6.49 -17.73
N LYS A 81 -11.86 -7.22 -17.81
CA LYS A 81 -13.16 -6.73 -17.40
C LYS A 81 -13.53 -7.33 -16.05
N TYR A 82 -13.71 -6.47 -15.06
CA TYR A 82 -14.18 -6.82 -13.73
C TYR A 82 -15.33 -5.89 -13.31
N GLU A 83 -16.31 -6.48 -12.63
CA GLU A 83 -17.37 -5.71 -11.99
C GLU A 83 -16.88 -5.19 -10.62
N PRO A 84 -17.41 -4.06 -10.13
CA PRO A 84 -16.99 -3.50 -8.83
C PRO A 84 -17.11 -4.48 -7.66
N GLY A 85 -18.08 -5.39 -7.70
CA GLY A 85 -18.26 -6.44 -6.69
C GLY A 85 -17.16 -7.51 -6.65
N GLN A 86 -16.29 -7.56 -7.67
CA GLN A 86 -15.15 -8.46 -7.75
C GLN A 86 -13.83 -7.79 -7.31
N ILE A 87 -13.91 -6.55 -6.77
CA ILE A 87 -12.77 -5.75 -6.37
C ILE A 87 -12.81 -5.51 -4.87
N LEU A 88 -11.73 -5.87 -4.20
CA LEU A 88 -11.48 -5.60 -2.79
C LEU A 88 -10.26 -4.69 -2.65
N VAL A 89 -10.44 -3.54 -2.03
CA VAL A 89 -9.35 -2.61 -1.70
C VAL A 89 -8.78 -2.98 -0.32
N THR A 90 -7.47 -3.04 -0.23
CA THR A 90 -6.76 -3.45 0.99
C THR A 90 -5.71 -2.42 1.39
N SER A 91 -5.30 -2.44 2.67
CA SER A 91 -4.20 -1.62 3.18
C SER A 91 -2.86 -2.24 2.78
N GLY A 92 -2.57 -2.20 1.49
CA GLY A 92 -1.36 -2.74 0.87
C GLY A 92 -1.47 -4.19 0.43
N ALA A 93 -0.56 -4.60 -0.45
CA ALA A 93 -0.54 -5.92 -1.08
C ALA A 93 -0.37 -7.08 -0.08
N LYS A 94 0.33 -6.86 1.03
CA LYS A 94 0.52 -7.91 2.05
C LYS A 94 -0.80 -8.31 2.70
N GLN A 95 -1.69 -7.35 2.95
CA GLN A 95 -3.03 -7.65 3.46
C GLN A 95 -3.85 -8.43 2.43
N ALA A 96 -3.78 -8.05 1.15
CA ALA A 96 -4.48 -8.76 0.09
C ALA A 96 -4.05 -10.23 0.03
N LEU A 97 -2.73 -10.49 0.02
CA LEU A 97 -2.17 -11.84 0.02
C LEU A 97 -2.56 -12.63 1.26
N TYR A 98 -2.49 -12.03 2.44
CA TYR A 98 -2.89 -12.68 3.68
C TYR A 98 -4.37 -13.08 3.66
N ASN A 99 -5.25 -12.14 3.28
CA ASN A 99 -6.68 -12.40 3.17
C ASN A 99 -6.98 -13.52 2.17
N LEU A 100 -6.30 -13.51 1.02
CA LEU A 100 -6.45 -14.55 0.00
C LEU A 100 -6.02 -15.93 0.54
N CYS A 101 -4.87 -16.01 1.18
CA CYS A 101 -4.39 -17.26 1.77
C CYS A 101 -5.35 -17.79 2.84
N VAL A 102 -5.84 -16.94 3.73
CA VAL A 102 -6.81 -17.36 4.76
C VAL A 102 -8.12 -17.83 4.14
N ALA A 103 -8.60 -17.16 3.09
CA ALA A 103 -9.86 -17.53 2.44
C ALA A 103 -9.78 -18.86 1.64
N LEU A 104 -8.60 -19.19 1.10
CA LEU A 104 -8.43 -20.37 0.24
C LEU A 104 -7.79 -21.56 0.95
N LEU A 105 -7.00 -21.35 1.99
CA LEU A 105 -6.17 -22.38 2.63
C LEU A 105 -6.54 -22.62 4.11
N GLY A 106 -7.42 -21.80 4.67
CA GLY A 106 -7.82 -21.80 6.09
C GLY A 106 -8.89 -22.82 6.46
#